data_bfe4ec07cc5f630b02d5aeb8fa7d01cc
#
_entry.id   bfe4ec07cc5f630b02d5aeb8fa7d01cc
#
_cell.length_a   1.000
_cell.length_b   1.000
_cell.length_c   1.000
_cell.angle_alpha   90.00
_cell.angle_beta   90.00
_cell.angle_gamma   90.00
#
_symmetry.space_group_name_H-M   'P 1'
#
loop_
_entity.id
_entity.type
_entity.pdbx_description
1 polymer ?
#
loop_
_entity_poly.entity_id
_entity_poly.type
_entity_poly.pdbx_seq_one_letter_code
_entity_poly.pdbx_strand_id
1 'polypeptide(L)'
;MKGWTSEDISRVKEKQSAKPVAKKPKGTSQKSITKILDEYSQIFGYEWVTEYTFAKSRMFRFDYAIPDLKIAVEYEGLMASKSRHTTVTGYTTDTEKYNLAVGLGWDVIRVTSINIKDFELFFLRVLNKRLLAKYSLNSVPVRKVMSAIDEDSI
;
A
#
# COMPACT_ATOMS: atom_id res chain seq x y z
N MET A 1 26.56 9.19 5.77
CA MET A 1 25.31 8.39 5.90
C MET A 1 25.67 6.92 5.74
N LYS A 2 25.30 6.07 6.70
CA LYS A 2 25.50 4.62 6.55
C LYS A 2 24.39 4.07 5.65
N GLY A 3 24.75 3.51 4.50
CA GLY A 3 23.81 2.85 3.60
C GLY A 3 23.21 1.59 4.23
N TRP A 4 22.10 1.12 3.64
CA TRP A 4 21.43 -0.12 4.03
C TRP A 4 22.31 -1.32 3.71
N THR A 5 22.50 -2.21 4.68
CA THR A 5 23.22 -3.48 4.47
C THR A 5 22.24 -4.61 4.15
N SER A 6 22.73 -5.68 3.55
CA SER A 6 21.94 -6.90 3.33
C SER A 6 21.37 -7.47 4.64
N GLU A 7 22.08 -7.27 5.76
CA GLU A 7 21.64 -7.67 7.10
C GLU A 7 20.45 -6.83 7.59
N ASP A 8 20.41 -5.52 7.28
CA ASP A 8 19.28 -4.67 7.65
C ASP A 8 18.02 -5.13 6.93
N ILE A 9 18.12 -5.48 5.65
CA ILE A 9 17.02 -6.02 4.84
C ILE A 9 16.56 -7.39 5.38
N SER A 10 17.50 -8.27 5.76
CA SER A 10 17.20 -9.59 6.31
C SER A 10 16.50 -9.49 7.68
N ARG A 11 16.99 -8.63 8.59
CA ARG A 11 16.36 -8.38 9.90
C ARG A 11 14.94 -7.83 9.80
N VAL A 12 14.66 -7.03 8.76
CA VAL A 12 13.30 -6.52 8.50
C VAL A 12 12.36 -7.65 8.06
N LYS A 13 12.85 -8.61 7.25
CA LYS A 13 12.05 -9.77 6.79
C LYS A 13 11.64 -10.70 7.93
N GLU A 14 12.52 -10.95 8.92
CA GLU A 14 12.25 -11.91 10.01
C GLU A 14 11.23 -11.42 11.06
N LYS A 15 11.00 -10.11 11.19
CA LYS A 15 10.21 -9.52 12.29
C LYS A 15 8.79 -9.07 11.90
N GLN A 16 8.21 -9.57 10.81
CA GLN A 16 6.90 -9.12 10.30
C GLN A 16 5.68 -9.77 10.98
N SER A 17 5.79 -10.38 12.16
CA SER A 17 4.72 -11.15 12.81
C SER A 17 4.05 -10.44 13.99
N ALA A 18 3.41 -9.31 13.81
CA ALA A 18 2.48 -8.77 14.79
C ALA A 18 1.22 -8.27 14.08
N LYS A 19 0.03 -8.83 14.42
CA LYS A 19 -1.27 -8.36 13.89
C LYS A 19 -1.50 -6.93 14.36
N PRO A 20 -1.62 -5.94 13.47
CA PRO A 20 -1.92 -4.57 13.86
C PRO A 20 -3.41 -4.43 14.18
N VAL A 21 -3.72 -3.58 15.16
CA VAL A 21 -5.10 -3.23 15.51
C VAL A 21 -5.60 -2.17 14.53
N ALA A 22 -6.73 -2.44 13.86
CA ALA A 22 -7.36 -1.49 12.95
C ALA A 22 -7.87 -0.25 13.70
N LYS A 23 -7.37 0.93 13.34
CA LYS A 23 -7.92 2.22 13.80
C LYS A 23 -9.03 2.68 12.85
N LYS A 24 -10.12 3.26 13.40
CA LYS A 24 -11.21 3.79 12.58
C LYS A 24 -10.75 4.97 11.70
N PRO A 25 -11.17 5.04 10.41
CA PRO A 25 -10.80 6.11 9.49
C PRO A 25 -11.33 7.48 9.95
N LYS A 26 -10.52 8.55 9.79
CA LYS A 26 -10.80 9.87 10.36
C LYS A 26 -11.45 10.88 9.40
N GLY A 27 -11.57 10.59 8.11
CA GLY A 27 -12.08 11.55 7.10
C GLY A 27 -12.87 10.87 5.99
N THR A 28 -13.60 11.68 5.18
CA THR A 28 -14.43 11.18 4.06
C THR A 28 -13.59 10.42 3.04
N SER A 29 -12.41 10.96 2.67
CA SER A 29 -11.48 10.31 1.74
C SER A 29 -10.94 8.98 2.27
N GLN A 30 -10.60 8.92 3.56
CA GLN A 30 -10.15 7.68 4.19
C GLN A 30 -11.28 6.64 4.28
N LYS A 31 -12.54 7.07 4.45
CA LYS A 31 -13.71 6.17 4.38
C LYS A 31 -13.88 5.57 2.99
N SER A 32 -13.58 6.32 1.93
CA SER A 32 -13.61 5.80 0.56
C SER A 32 -12.54 4.72 0.34
N ILE A 33 -11.32 4.91 0.86
CA ILE A 33 -10.26 3.90 0.79
C ILE A 33 -10.69 2.63 1.52
N THR A 34 -11.14 2.73 2.77
CA THR A 34 -11.52 1.55 3.55
C THR A 34 -12.69 0.80 2.95
N LYS A 35 -13.68 1.51 2.38
CA LYS A 35 -14.81 0.89 1.68
C LYS A 35 -14.33 0.01 0.53
N ILE A 36 -13.43 0.52 -0.31
CA ILE A 36 -12.88 -0.23 -1.44
C ILE A 36 -12.06 -1.43 -0.94
N LEU A 37 -11.20 -1.23 0.06
CA LEU A 37 -10.41 -2.32 0.64
C LEU A 37 -11.31 -3.43 1.23
N ASP A 38 -12.41 -3.07 1.93
CA ASP A 38 -13.38 -4.03 2.49
C ASP A 38 -14.11 -4.80 1.38
N GLU A 39 -14.61 -4.09 0.37
CA GLU A 39 -15.34 -4.69 -0.74
C GLU A 39 -14.51 -5.75 -1.47
N TYR A 40 -13.29 -5.39 -1.87
CA TYR A 40 -12.41 -6.32 -2.57
C TYR A 40 -11.81 -7.39 -1.66
N SER A 41 -11.68 -7.15 -0.36
CA SER A 41 -11.28 -8.19 0.60
C SER A 41 -12.30 -9.32 0.69
N GLN A 42 -13.59 -8.99 0.63
CA GLN A 42 -14.66 -9.99 0.61
C GLN A 42 -14.67 -10.81 -0.69
N ILE A 43 -14.34 -10.19 -1.82
CA ILE A 43 -14.31 -10.86 -3.12
C ILE A 43 -13.09 -11.80 -3.25
N PHE A 44 -11.92 -11.34 -2.82
CA PHE A 44 -10.65 -12.04 -3.08
C PHE A 44 -10.04 -12.73 -1.85
N GLY A 45 -10.64 -12.58 -0.67
CA GLY A 45 -10.25 -13.30 0.55
C GLY A 45 -8.90 -12.87 1.13
N TYR A 46 -8.48 -11.62 0.96
CA TYR A 46 -7.30 -11.07 1.63
C TYR A 46 -7.68 -10.30 2.91
N GLU A 47 -6.74 -10.21 3.83
CA GLU A 47 -6.87 -9.33 5.01
C GLU A 47 -6.07 -8.04 4.79
N TRP A 48 -6.64 -6.90 5.19
CA TRP A 48 -5.96 -5.62 5.21
C TRP A 48 -5.93 -5.02 6.61
N VAL A 49 -4.94 -4.17 6.87
CA VAL A 49 -4.67 -3.59 8.20
C VAL A 49 -4.28 -2.12 8.08
N THR A 50 -4.49 -1.36 9.16
CA THR A 50 -4.06 0.04 9.25
C THR A 50 -2.75 0.18 10.03
N GLU A 51 -2.02 1.28 9.80
CA GLU A 51 -0.81 1.63 10.56
C GLU A 51 0.23 0.47 10.59
N TYR A 52 0.40 -0.19 9.44
CA TYR A 52 1.25 -1.37 9.35
C TYR A 52 2.73 -1.01 9.36
N THR A 53 3.45 -1.42 10.42
CA THR A 53 4.90 -1.23 10.53
C THR A 53 5.62 -2.28 9.69
N PHE A 54 6.10 -1.90 8.50
CA PHE A 54 6.83 -2.80 7.60
C PHE A 54 8.34 -2.81 7.83
N ALA A 55 8.87 -1.79 8.51
CA ALA A 55 10.30 -1.63 8.83
C ALA A 55 10.49 -1.19 10.29
N LYS A 56 10.55 -2.16 11.23
CA LYS A 56 10.63 -1.90 12.67
C LYS A 56 11.86 -1.10 13.07
N SER A 57 13.02 -1.34 12.45
CA SER A 57 14.28 -0.64 12.74
C SER A 57 14.22 0.86 12.44
N ARG A 58 13.37 1.28 11.51
CA ARG A 58 13.15 2.68 11.10
C ARG A 58 11.77 3.20 11.52
N MET A 59 10.95 2.38 12.18
CA MET A 59 9.55 2.70 12.55
C MET A 59 8.71 3.16 11.35
N PHE A 60 9.04 2.73 10.13
CA PHE A 60 8.27 3.06 8.94
C PHE A 60 6.98 2.26 8.89
N ARG A 61 5.88 2.98 8.69
CA ARG A 61 4.52 2.44 8.64
C ARG A 61 3.82 2.86 7.36
N PHE A 62 2.89 2.02 6.92
CA PHE A 62 1.89 2.36 5.92
C PHE A 62 0.56 2.71 6.59
N ASP A 63 -0.21 3.63 6.02
CA ASP A 63 -1.55 3.95 6.51
C ASP A 63 -2.46 2.73 6.40
N TYR A 64 -2.40 2.03 5.25
CA TYR A 64 -3.10 0.76 5.01
C TYR A 64 -2.16 -0.22 4.32
N ALA A 65 -2.32 -1.51 4.62
CA ALA A 65 -1.53 -2.57 3.99
C ALA A 65 -2.33 -3.86 3.82
N ILE A 66 -2.02 -4.60 2.76
CA ILE A 66 -2.40 -6.00 2.53
C ILE A 66 -1.09 -6.81 2.57
N PRO A 67 -0.68 -7.30 3.76
CA PRO A 67 0.66 -7.87 3.94
C PRO A 67 0.93 -9.08 3.06
N ASP A 68 -0.08 -9.95 2.89
CA ASP A 68 0.02 -11.18 2.10
C ASP A 68 0.25 -10.94 0.61
N LEU A 69 -0.19 -9.79 0.11
CA LEU A 69 -0.02 -9.38 -1.28
C LEU A 69 1.09 -8.34 -1.46
N LYS A 70 1.71 -7.85 -0.38
CA LYS A 70 2.69 -6.76 -0.42
C LYS A 70 2.16 -5.51 -1.12
N ILE A 71 0.89 -5.17 -0.86
CA ILE A 71 0.26 -3.93 -1.33
C ILE A 71 0.16 -2.97 -0.14
N ALA A 72 0.53 -1.72 -0.34
CA ALA A 72 0.37 -0.66 0.63
C ALA A 72 -0.37 0.53 0.03
N VAL A 73 -1.12 1.27 0.86
CA VAL A 73 -1.79 2.51 0.48
C VAL A 73 -1.41 3.60 1.46
N GLU A 74 -1.02 4.76 0.93
CA GLU A 74 -0.69 5.96 1.67
C GLU A 74 -1.65 7.09 1.30
N TYR A 75 -2.28 7.70 2.28
CA TYR A 75 -3.10 8.87 2.07
C TYR A 75 -2.33 10.15 2.42
N GLU A 76 -1.98 10.89 1.39
CA GLU A 76 -1.22 12.14 1.51
C GLU A 76 -2.15 13.32 1.78
N GLY A 77 -2.21 13.77 3.01
CA GLY A 77 -2.99 14.95 3.41
C GLY A 77 -2.32 16.26 2.97
N LEU A 78 -2.64 16.76 1.79
CA LEU A 78 -2.02 17.98 1.22
C LEU A 78 -2.52 19.29 1.86
N MET A 79 -3.34 19.25 2.89
CA MET A 79 -4.08 20.43 3.41
C MET A 79 -3.32 21.31 4.39
N ALA A 80 -2.03 21.10 4.62
CA ALA A 80 -1.26 21.96 5.51
C ALA A 80 -0.09 22.62 4.78
N SER A 81 -0.09 23.93 4.70
CA SER A 81 1.02 24.76 4.21
C SER A 81 2.35 24.59 5.00
N LYS A 82 2.32 23.78 6.08
CA LYS A 82 3.46 23.35 6.90
C LYS A 82 3.52 21.82 7.02
N SER A 83 3.26 21.09 5.95
CA SER A 83 3.43 19.65 5.91
C SER A 83 4.92 19.27 6.06
N ARG A 84 5.23 18.19 6.79
CA ARG A 84 6.59 17.61 6.87
C ARG A 84 7.21 17.35 5.50
N HIS A 85 6.38 17.05 4.49
CA HIS A 85 6.79 16.81 3.11
C HIS A 85 7.38 18.03 2.39
N THR A 86 7.24 19.25 2.96
CA THR A 86 7.81 20.49 2.39
C THR A 86 9.19 20.82 2.93
N THR A 87 9.70 20.08 3.91
CA THR A 87 11.06 20.23 4.42
C THR A 87 12.00 19.25 3.76
N VAL A 88 13.28 19.64 3.54
CA VAL A 88 14.31 18.76 2.97
C VAL A 88 14.43 17.46 3.78
N THR A 89 14.44 17.55 5.10
CA THR A 89 14.53 16.38 5.99
C THR A 89 13.31 15.46 5.87
N GLY A 90 12.10 16.02 5.83
CA GLY A 90 10.87 15.25 5.68
C GLY A 90 10.81 14.53 4.33
N TYR A 91 11.15 15.24 3.26
CA TYR A 91 11.23 14.66 1.92
C TYR A 91 12.26 13.54 1.83
N THR A 92 13.44 13.73 2.43
CA THR A 92 14.49 12.69 2.48
C THR A 92 14.00 11.44 3.21
N THR A 93 13.32 11.59 4.36
CA THR A 93 12.78 10.48 5.12
C THR A 93 11.71 9.71 4.34
N ASP A 94 10.83 10.43 3.62
CA ASP A 94 9.82 9.79 2.76
C ASP A 94 10.47 9.03 1.60
N THR A 95 11.50 9.61 0.98
CA THR A 95 12.27 8.93 -0.08
C THR A 95 12.90 7.63 0.44
N GLU A 96 13.53 7.66 1.63
CA GLU A 96 14.07 6.45 2.27
C GLU A 96 12.99 5.40 2.55
N LYS A 97 11.82 5.83 3.07
CA LYS A 97 10.68 4.95 3.34
C LYS A 97 10.25 4.21 2.08
N TYR A 98 10.04 4.93 0.97
CA TYR A 98 9.55 4.32 -0.27
C TYR A 98 10.61 3.46 -0.96
N ASN A 99 11.89 3.89 -0.97
CA ASN A 99 12.98 3.07 -1.50
C ASN A 99 13.11 1.75 -0.74
N LEU A 100 12.97 1.79 0.58
CA LEU A 100 12.97 0.58 1.40
C LEU A 100 11.76 -0.31 1.09
N ALA A 101 10.58 0.29 0.96
CA ALA A 101 9.36 -0.45 0.60
C ALA A 101 9.53 -1.19 -0.73
N VAL A 102 10.05 -0.52 -1.76
CA VAL A 102 10.37 -1.13 -3.07
C VAL A 102 11.39 -2.25 -2.91
N GLY A 103 12.49 -2.03 -2.17
CA GLY A 103 13.51 -3.05 -1.92
C GLY A 103 12.98 -4.29 -1.18
N LEU A 104 11.92 -4.14 -0.38
CA LEU A 104 11.21 -5.22 0.29
C LEU A 104 10.08 -5.83 -0.55
N GLY A 105 9.93 -5.39 -1.79
CA GLY A 105 8.96 -5.90 -2.75
C GLY A 105 7.52 -5.42 -2.51
N TRP A 106 7.30 -4.26 -1.88
CA TRP A 106 6.00 -3.65 -1.74
C TRP A 106 5.61 -2.84 -2.98
N ASP A 107 4.36 -2.96 -3.43
CA ASP A 107 3.73 -1.98 -4.31
C ASP A 107 3.02 -0.95 -3.43
N VAL A 108 3.38 0.33 -3.57
CA VAL A 108 2.82 1.42 -2.76
C VAL A 108 1.97 2.32 -3.64
N ILE A 109 0.67 2.40 -3.31
CA ILE A 109 -0.28 3.32 -3.94
C ILE A 109 -0.37 4.56 -3.08
N ARG A 110 -0.01 5.73 -3.64
CA ARG A 110 -0.10 7.00 -2.94
C ARG A 110 -1.25 7.82 -3.51
N VAL A 111 -2.17 8.22 -2.63
CA VAL A 111 -3.35 9.00 -3.00
C VAL A 111 -3.46 10.27 -2.17
N THR A 112 -3.97 11.31 -2.79
CA THR A 112 -4.24 12.62 -2.19
C THR A 112 -5.75 12.86 -2.20
N SER A 113 -6.20 13.94 -1.55
CA SER A 113 -7.60 14.38 -1.63
C SER A 113 -8.04 14.73 -3.08
N ILE A 114 -7.10 15.02 -3.98
CA ILE A 114 -7.40 15.40 -5.36
C ILE A 114 -7.67 14.18 -6.25
N ASN A 115 -6.83 13.13 -6.12
CA ASN A 115 -6.91 11.94 -6.97
C ASN A 115 -7.54 10.71 -6.29
N ILE A 116 -8.14 10.90 -5.12
CA ILE A 116 -8.82 9.83 -4.40
C ILE A 116 -9.95 9.18 -5.21
N LYS A 117 -10.57 9.92 -6.12
CA LYS A 117 -11.60 9.42 -7.04
C LYS A 117 -11.08 8.30 -7.97
N ASP A 118 -9.79 8.31 -8.27
CA ASP A 118 -9.14 7.35 -9.15
C ASP A 118 -8.50 6.18 -8.36
N PHE A 119 -8.65 6.16 -7.03
CA PHE A 119 -8.02 5.18 -6.16
C PHE A 119 -8.40 3.74 -6.51
N GLU A 120 -9.67 3.49 -6.78
CA GLU A 120 -10.18 2.16 -7.12
C GLU A 120 -9.47 1.60 -8.37
N LEU A 121 -9.32 2.41 -9.40
CA LEU A 121 -8.64 2.02 -10.63
C LEU A 121 -7.16 1.68 -10.36
N PHE A 122 -6.44 2.52 -9.62
CA PHE A 122 -5.05 2.24 -9.25
C PHE A 122 -4.93 0.98 -8.41
N PHE A 123 -5.83 0.82 -7.44
CA PHE A 123 -5.85 -0.34 -6.57
C PHE A 123 -6.09 -1.63 -7.34
N LEU A 124 -7.07 -1.68 -8.24
CA LEU A 124 -7.37 -2.86 -9.05
C LEU A 124 -6.20 -3.27 -9.95
N ARG A 125 -5.51 -2.31 -10.57
CA ARG A 125 -4.32 -2.60 -11.37
C ARG A 125 -3.22 -3.29 -10.57
N VAL A 126 -2.95 -2.79 -9.36
CA VAL A 126 -1.96 -3.37 -8.46
C VAL A 126 -2.43 -4.72 -7.90
N LEU A 127 -3.69 -4.81 -7.49
CA LEU A 127 -4.29 -6.04 -6.96
C LEU A 127 -4.22 -7.17 -7.99
N ASN A 128 -4.62 -6.91 -9.24
CA ASN A 128 -4.52 -7.87 -10.33
C ASN A 128 -3.09 -8.38 -10.54
N LYS A 129 -2.13 -7.46 -10.64
CA LYS A 129 -0.71 -7.82 -10.76
C LYS A 129 -0.27 -8.78 -9.65
N ARG A 130 -0.68 -8.51 -8.41
CA ARG A 130 -0.30 -9.33 -7.25
C ARG A 130 -1.03 -10.67 -7.18
N LEU A 131 -2.30 -10.70 -7.52
CA LEU A 131 -3.06 -11.95 -7.59
C LEU A 131 -2.54 -12.85 -8.70
N LEU A 132 -2.22 -12.30 -9.88
CA LEU A 132 -1.59 -13.04 -10.96
C LEU A 132 -0.25 -13.66 -10.54
N ALA A 133 0.59 -12.87 -9.85
CA ALA A 133 1.88 -13.36 -9.35
C ALA A 133 1.72 -14.46 -8.28
N LYS A 134 0.67 -14.39 -7.45
CA LYS A 134 0.43 -15.34 -6.36
C LYS A 134 -0.22 -16.66 -6.84
N TYR A 135 -1.13 -16.59 -7.80
CA TYR A 135 -2.01 -17.72 -8.12
C TYR A 135 -1.79 -18.35 -9.51
N SER A 136 -0.77 -18.05 -10.25
CA SER A 136 -0.57 -18.55 -11.63
C SER A 136 -1.74 -18.23 -12.59
N LEU A 137 -1.46 -17.89 -13.81
CA LEU A 137 -2.37 -17.39 -14.87
C LEU A 137 -3.67 -18.20 -15.16
N ASN A 138 -3.91 -19.33 -14.48
CA ASN A 138 -5.04 -20.23 -14.75
C ASN A 138 -6.20 -20.16 -13.76
N SER A 139 -6.21 -19.26 -12.76
CA SER A 139 -7.31 -19.16 -11.82
C SER A 139 -8.44 -18.25 -12.35
N VAL A 140 -9.63 -18.81 -12.41
CA VAL A 140 -10.86 -18.23 -12.94
C VAL A 140 -11.22 -16.81 -12.41
N PRO A 141 -11.00 -16.43 -11.13
CA PRO A 141 -11.35 -15.11 -10.64
C PRO A 141 -10.56 -13.98 -11.29
N VAL A 142 -9.30 -14.21 -11.64
CA VAL A 142 -8.41 -13.18 -12.20
C VAL A 142 -8.79 -12.83 -13.64
N ARG A 143 -9.26 -13.78 -14.43
CA ARG A 143 -9.75 -13.53 -15.79
C ARG A 143 -10.97 -12.61 -15.85
N LYS A 144 -11.88 -12.74 -14.87
CA LYS A 144 -13.10 -11.94 -14.81
C LYS A 144 -12.84 -10.46 -14.51
N VAL A 145 -11.79 -10.19 -13.73
CA VAL A 145 -11.39 -8.81 -13.40
C VAL A 145 -10.58 -8.18 -14.54
N MET A 146 -9.77 -8.96 -15.27
CA MET A 146 -9.01 -8.45 -16.43
C MET A 146 -9.93 -8.00 -17.58
N SER A 147 -11.01 -8.74 -17.88
CA SER A 147 -11.96 -8.34 -18.92
C SER A 147 -12.71 -7.04 -18.63
N ALA A 148 -12.87 -6.68 -17.35
CA ALA A 148 -13.52 -5.44 -16.94
C ALA A 148 -12.60 -4.21 -16.98
N ILE A 149 -11.26 -4.40 -17.00
CA ILE A 149 -10.28 -3.29 -16.98
C ILE A 149 -9.83 -2.90 -18.39
N ASP A 150 -9.82 -3.83 -19.35
CA ASP A 150 -9.31 -3.61 -20.70
C ASP A 150 -10.34 -2.91 -21.63
N GLU A 151 -11.63 -2.90 -21.30
CA GLU A 151 -12.67 -2.33 -22.16
C GLU A 151 -12.89 -0.82 -22.00
N ASP A 152 -12.41 -0.17 -20.93
CA ASP A 152 -12.71 1.25 -20.65
C ASP A 152 -11.48 2.19 -20.56
N SER A 153 -10.29 1.78 -21.02
CA SER A 153 -9.06 2.55 -20.76
C SER A 153 -8.10 2.65 -21.96
N ILE A 154 -8.61 3.11 -23.13
CA ILE A 154 -7.77 3.69 -24.19
C ILE A 154 -8.33 5.05 -24.58
#